data_2b25cc2a792fc7fb9d4a4f838c5f6cdd
#
_entry.id   2b25cc2a792fc7fb9d4a4f838c5f6cdd
#
_cell.length_a   1.000
_cell.length_b   1.000
_cell.length_c   1.000
_cell.angle_alpha   90.00
_cell.angle_beta   90.00
_cell.angle_gamma   90.00
#
_symmetry.space_group_name_H-M   'P 1'
#
loop_
_entity.id
_entity.type
_entity.pdbx_description
1 polymer ?
#
loop_
_entity_poly.entity_id
_entity_poly.type
_entity_poly.pdbx_seq_one_letter_code
_entity_poly.pdbx_strand_id
1 'polypeptide(L)'
;MRPAVAAILVLVACGSSKPPDGPKPEERIKALEAELQKTKDDLAKANAATEDLRKNEADLKARADEASALQNKLAAAVGQNGEVTTADGAVKLELVDQILFPTGEADLTPSGKDVLAKVGAALKEIGDKQIWVQGHTDDQPIMPRKPKPAPPEPKRAAGSKKPAKPEPPRKPDTNDAVLPFVTNWELSAARSLTVVHYLQDDAKIDPTRLAAVAFSQYRPVSRSRAKNRRIEIVLYPRAKIAPK
;
A
#
# COMPACT_ATOMS: atom_id res chain seq x y z
N MET A 1 16.80 38.77 10.66
CA MET A 1 17.76 39.03 11.74
C MET A 1 19.12 39.36 11.11
N ARG A 2 19.57 40.55 11.24
CA ARG A 2 20.83 41.03 10.67
C ARG A 2 21.96 40.75 11.66
N PRO A 3 23.13 40.20 11.27
CA PRO A 3 24.26 40.08 12.17
C PRO A 3 24.92 41.47 12.33
N ALA A 4 25.14 41.85 13.57
CA ALA A 4 25.87 43.04 13.93
C ALA A 4 27.36 42.83 13.65
N VAL A 5 27.93 43.72 12.84
CA VAL A 5 29.40 43.81 12.61
C VAL A 5 29.97 44.59 13.78
N ALA A 6 30.69 43.89 14.65
CA ALA A 6 31.46 44.53 15.71
C ALA A 6 32.79 45.02 15.12
N ALA A 7 32.97 46.34 15.03
CA ALA A 7 34.22 46.96 14.67
C ALA A 7 35.18 46.95 15.88
N ILE A 8 36.24 46.16 15.79
CA ILE A 8 37.31 46.13 16.78
C ILE A 8 38.32 47.22 16.40
N LEU A 9 38.39 48.24 17.24
CA LEU A 9 39.35 49.29 17.14
C LEU A 9 40.71 48.82 17.75
N VAL A 10 41.70 48.53 16.92
CA VAL A 10 43.02 48.13 17.38
C VAL A 10 43.84 49.35 17.60
N LEU A 11 44.13 49.70 18.86
CA LEU A 11 45.16 50.73 19.27
C LEU A 11 46.57 50.18 18.98
N VAL A 12 47.24 50.77 17.99
CA VAL A 12 48.62 50.45 17.68
C VAL A 12 49.54 51.22 18.71
N ALA A 13 50.04 50.44 19.67
CA ALA A 13 51.14 50.87 20.51
C ALA A 13 52.46 50.67 19.73
N CYS A 14 53.13 51.75 19.35
CA CYS A 14 54.49 51.73 18.81
C CYS A 14 55.48 51.23 19.88
N GLY A 15 55.69 49.91 19.92
CA GLY A 15 56.83 49.30 20.57
C GLY A 15 57.72 48.69 19.50
N SER A 16 58.93 49.21 19.33
CA SER A 16 59.98 48.75 18.43
C SER A 16 60.49 47.35 18.89
N SER A 17 59.77 46.33 18.61
CA SER A 17 60.22 44.92 18.68
C SER A 17 60.29 44.41 17.26
N LYS A 18 61.48 43.95 16.86
CA LYS A 18 61.74 43.26 15.61
C LYS A 18 60.65 42.15 15.42
N PRO A 19 59.90 42.16 14.32
CA PRO A 19 58.91 41.13 14.14
C PRO A 19 59.61 39.75 14.11
N PRO A 20 59.06 38.74 14.76
CA PRO A 20 59.60 37.39 14.64
C PRO A 20 59.66 37.00 13.15
N ASP A 21 60.79 36.39 12.78
CA ASP A 21 61.00 35.88 11.42
C ASP A 21 59.83 35.02 11.03
N GLY A 22 58.89 35.64 10.32
CA GLY A 22 57.75 34.88 9.76
C GLY A 22 58.27 33.95 8.65
N PRO A 23 57.50 32.90 8.31
CA PRO A 23 57.92 31.96 7.29
C PRO A 23 58.28 32.71 6.00
N LYS A 24 59.31 32.22 5.34
CA LYS A 24 59.84 32.86 4.10
C LYS A 24 58.68 32.94 3.07
N PRO A 25 58.66 34.00 2.22
CA PRO A 25 57.63 34.22 1.23
C PRO A 25 57.34 32.97 0.38
N GLU A 26 58.32 32.16 0.03
CA GLU A 26 58.24 30.93 -0.72
C GLU A 26 57.47 29.83 0.04
N GLU A 27 57.68 29.73 1.37
CA GLU A 27 56.94 28.77 2.22
C GLU A 27 55.45 29.16 2.35
N ARG A 28 55.18 30.47 2.42
CA ARG A 28 53.77 30.97 2.42
C ARG A 28 53.06 30.72 1.09
N ILE A 29 53.77 30.94 -0.03
CA ILE A 29 53.20 30.65 -1.36
C ILE A 29 52.86 29.17 -1.45
N LYS A 30 53.76 28.27 -1.09
CA LYS A 30 53.55 26.83 -1.11
C LYS A 30 52.38 26.38 -0.19
N ALA A 31 52.28 27.00 1.00
CA ALA A 31 51.15 26.71 1.92
C ALA A 31 49.81 27.17 1.35
N LEU A 32 49.78 28.39 0.75
CA LEU A 32 48.56 28.92 0.09
C LEU A 32 48.16 28.10 -1.15
N GLU A 33 49.12 27.63 -1.93
CA GLU A 33 48.84 26.74 -3.06
C GLU A 33 48.25 25.41 -2.61
N ALA A 34 48.76 24.82 -1.53
CA ALA A 34 48.23 23.60 -0.94
C ALA A 34 46.81 23.81 -0.39
N GLU A 35 46.55 24.93 0.28
CA GLU A 35 45.23 25.30 0.79
C GLU A 35 44.25 25.56 -0.37
N LEU A 36 44.69 26.25 -1.43
CA LEU A 36 43.92 26.49 -2.63
C LEU A 36 43.53 25.15 -3.33
N GLN A 37 44.47 24.21 -3.42
CA GLN A 37 44.19 22.91 -4.00
C GLN A 37 43.20 22.15 -3.14
N LYS A 38 43.35 22.10 -1.84
CA LYS A 38 42.42 21.49 -0.90
C LYS A 38 41.00 22.07 -1.03
N THR A 39 40.89 23.42 -1.06
CA THR A 39 39.59 24.09 -1.21
C THR A 39 38.96 23.81 -2.56
N LYS A 40 39.70 23.67 -3.64
CA LYS A 40 39.23 23.27 -4.95
C LYS A 40 38.66 21.81 -4.92
N ASP A 41 39.37 20.90 -4.27
CA ASP A 41 38.94 19.51 -4.12
C ASP A 41 37.67 19.39 -3.26
N ASP A 42 37.61 20.15 -2.16
CA ASP A 42 36.44 20.20 -1.30
C ASP A 42 35.24 20.83 -2.01
N LEU A 43 35.46 21.88 -2.82
CA LEU A 43 34.41 22.47 -3.67
C LEU A 43 33.90 21.48 -4.72
N ALA A 44 34.80 20.75 -5.35
CA ALA A 44 34.42 19.74 -6.34
C ALA A 44 33.53 18.63 -5.70
N LYS A 45 33.91 18.16 -4.49
CA LYS A 45 33.11 17.20 -3.72
C LYS A 45 31.75 17.76 -3.34
N ALA A 46 31.71 19.01 -2.85
CA ALA A 46 30.45 19.66 -2.47
C ALA A 46 29.52 19.84 -3.67
N ASN A 47 30.08 20.22 -4.82
CA ASN A 47 29.30 20.34 -6.07
C ASN A 47 28.74 18.98 -6.53
N ALA A 48 29.53 17.92 -6.46
CA ALA A 48 29.08 16.57 -6.80
C ALA A 48 27.94 16.11 -5.85
N ALA A 49 28.12 16.31 -4.54
CA ALA A 49 27.07 15.98 -3.56
C ALA A 49 25.79 16.80 -3.79
N THR A 50 25.91 18.08 -4.16
CA THR A 50 24.76 18.93 -4.46
C THR A 50 24.02 18.44 -5.70
N GLU A 51 24.73 17.98 -6.72
CA GLU A 51 24.15 17.45 -7.93
C GLU A 51 23.41 16.11 -7.67
N ASP A 52 23.98 15.26 -6.82
CA ASP A 52 23.33 14.02 -6.41
C ASP A 52 22.08 14.28 -5.58
N LEU A 53 22.11 15.27 -4.68
CA LEU A 53 20.93 15.70 -3.93
C LEU A 53 19.82 16.22 -4.85
N ARG A 54 20.15 17.02 -5.86
CA ARG A 54 19.19 17.54 -6.85
C ARG A 54 18.55 16.40 -7.66
N LYS A 55 19.33 15.40 -8.07
CA LYS A 55 18.80 14.23 -8.75
C LYS A 55 17.83 13.44 -7.86
N ASN A 56 18.21 13.22 -6.61
CA ASN A 56 17.35 12.54 -5.64
C ASN A 56 16.06 13.32 -5.36
N GLU A 57 16.15 14.65 -5.23
CA GLU A 57 14.99 15.52 -5.04
C GLU A 57 14.03 15.44 -6.26
N ALA A 58 14.58 15.51 -7.47
CA ALA A 58 13.79 15.38 -8.70
C ALA A 58 13.09 14.01 -8.80
N ASP A 59 13.78 12.92 -8.45
CA ASP A 59 13.22 11.57 -8.43
C ASP A 59 12.11 11.43 -7.38
N LEU A 60 12.34 11.93 -6.16
CA LEU A 60 11.32 11.95 -5.10
C LEU A 60 10.09 12.76 -5.50
N LYS A 61 10.28 13.91 -6.13
CA LYS A 61 9.19 14.75 -6.64
C LYS A 61 8.39 14.02 -7.72
N ALA A 62 9.06 13.40 -8.69
CA ALA A 62 8.39 12.64 -9.74
C ALA A 62 7.56 11.48 -9.16
N ARG A 63 8.09 10.76 -8.16
CA ARG A 63 7.35 9.70 -7.46
C ARG A 63 6.15 10.24 -6.66
N ALA A 64 6.28 11.40 -6.03
CA ALA A 64 5.18 12.04 -5.31
C ALA A 64 4.07 12.49 -6.27
N ASP A 65 4.41 13.07 -7.40
CA ASP A 65 3.47 13.50 -8.44
C ASP A 65 2.74 12.27 -9.04
N GLU A 66 3.46 11.18 -9.32
CA GLU A 66 2.87 9.91 -9.78
C GLU A 66 1.90 9.33 -8.74
N ALA A 67 2.30 9.30 -7.45
CA ALA A 67 1.45 8.80 -6.38
C ALA A 67 0.18 9.63 -6.22
N SER A 68 0.28 10.96 -6.35
CA SER A 68 -0.86 11.87 -6.29
C SER A 68 -1.82 11.68 -7.46
N ALA A 69 -1.31 11.53 -8.68
CA ALA A 69 -2.11 11.25 -9.87
C ALA A 69 -2.85 9.92 -9.72
N LEU A 70 -2.16 8.90 -9.21
CA LEU A 70 -2.71 7.58 -8.94
C LEU A 70 -3.80 7.63 -7.85
N GLN A 71 -3.55 8.35 -6.76
CA GLN A 71 -4.52 8.57 -5.69
C GLN A 71 -5.81 9.18 -6.23
N ASN A 72 -5.71 10.25 -7.04
CA ASN A 72 -6.86 10.92 -7.63
C ASN A 72 -7.66 9.98 -8.55
N LYS A 73 -6.99 9.17 -9.36
CA LYS A 73 -7.61 8.20 -10.25
C LYS A 73 -8.36 7.11 -9.49
N LEU A 74 -7.75 6.54 -8.44
CA LEU A 74 -8.39 5.54 -7.59
C LEU A 74 -9.54 6.14 -6.77
N ALA A 75 -9.39 7.36 -6.24
CA ALA A 75 -10.45 8.05 -5.52
C ALA A 75 -11.69 8.27 -6.41
N ALA A 76 -11.49 8.64 -7.67
CA ALA A 76 -12.57 8.77 -8.64
C ALA A 76 -13.26 7.43 -8.95
N ALA A 77 -12.49 6.33 -9.01
CA ALA A 77 -13.05 4.99 -9.26
C ALA A 77 -13.89 4.47 -8.09
N VAL A 78 -13.47 4.75 -6.85
CA VAL A 78 -14.13 4.24 -5.63
C VAL A 78 -15.30 5.13 -5.19
N GLY A 79 -15.21 6.44 -5.39
CA GLY A 79 -16.21 7.41 -4.96
C GLY A 79 -16.45 7.36 -3.45
N GLN A 80 -17.71 7.17 -3.04
CA GLN A 80 -18.09 7.11 -1.61
C GLN A 80 -17.89 5.72 -0.96
N ASN A 81 -17.46 4.72 -1.72
CA ASN A 81 -17.37 3.33 -1.26
C ASN A 81 -16.04 3.00 -0.57
N GLY A 82 -15.13 3.96 -0.48
CA GLY A 82 -13.84 3.77 0.16
C GLY A 82 -13.03 5.05 0.25
N GLU A 83 -11.83 4.92 0.79
CA GLU A 83 -10.87 6.02 0.99
C GLU A 83 -9.54 5.65 0.33
N VAL A 84 -8.89 6.64 -0.28
CA VAL A 84 -7.55 6.46 -0.87
C VAL A 84 -6.57 7.37 -0.16
N THR A 85 -5.54 6.77 0.40
CA THR A 85 -4.46 7.48 1.12
C THR A 85 -3.11 7.14 0.51
N THR A 86 -2.17 8.06 0.67
CA THR A 86 -0.77 7.83 0.27
C THR A 86 0.12 7.95 1.50
N ALA A 87 0.92 6.92 1.77
CA ALA A 87 1.88 6.91 2.86
C ALA A 87 3.14 6.14 2.42
N ASP A 88 4.31 6.67 2.75
CA ASP A 88 5.61 6.03 2.48
C ASP A 88 5.83 5.61 1.02
N GLY A 89 5.28 6.39 0.07
CA GLY A 89 5.36 6.11 -1.36
C GLY A 89 4.48 4.97 -1.85
N ALA A 90 3.65 4.37 -0.97
CA ALA A 90 2.62 3.41 -1.32
C ALA A 90 1.25 4.10 -1.38
N VAL A 91 0.41 3.72 -2.33
CA VAL A 91 -0.99 4.14 -2.39
C VAL A 91 -1.85 3.04 -1.80
N LYS A 92 -2.62 3.38 -0.78
CA LYS A 92 -3.54 2.48 -0.09
C LYS A 92 -4.98 2.88 -0.41
N LEU A 93 -5.73 1.92 -0.92
CA LEU A 93 -7.16 2.02 -1.12
C LEU A 93 -7.86 1.17 -0.05
N GLU A 94 -8.69 1.80 0.75
CA GLU A 94 -9.50 1.15 1.78
C GLU A 94 -10.96 1.05 1.32
N LEU A 95 -11.49 -0.16 1.26
CA LEU A 95 -12.86 -0.47 0.85
C LEU A 95 -13.65 -0.99 2.05
N VAL A 96 -14.87 -0.47 2.23
CA VAL A 96 -15.76 -0.90 3.29
C VAL A 96 -16.26 -2.32 3.02
N ASP A 97 -16.02 -3.23 3.98
CA ASP A 97 -16.38 -4.65 3.89
C ASP A 97 -17.87 -4.89 3.56
N GLN A 98 -18.78 -4.15 4.18
CA GLN A 98 -20.23 -4.33 4.00
C GLN A 98 -20.73 -4.09 2.56
N ILE A 99 -19.97 -3.34 1.76
CA ILE A 99 -20.28 -3.13 0.35
C ILE A 99 -19.86 -4.35 -0.46
N LEU A 100 -18.69 -4.93 -0.08
CA LEU A 100 -18.09 -6.05 -0.82
C LEU A 100 -18.71 -7.38 -0.47
N PHE A 101 -19.04 -7.62 0.82
CA PHE A 101 -19.43 -8.94 1.31
C PHE A 101 -20.66 -8.88 2.22
N PRO A 102 -21.52 -9.90 2.20
CA PRO A 102 -22.51 -10.11 3.26
C PRO A 102 -21.81 -10.45 4.59
N THR A 103 -22.51 -10.26 5.69
CA THR A 103 -21.97 -10.54 7.03
C THR A 103 -21.56 -12.01 7.18
N GLY A 104 -20.28 -12.25 7.55
CA GLY A 104 -19.72 -13.59 7.76
C GLY A 104 -19.53 -14.40 6.48
N GLU A 105 -19.65 -13.79 5.31
CA GLU A 105 -19.43 -14.42 4.00
C GLU A 105 -18.17 -13.85 3.33
N ALA A 106 -17.68 -14.59 2.32
CA ALA A 106 -16.57 -14.17 1.47
C ALA A 106 -16.98 -14.07 -0.01
N ASP A 107 -18.26 -14.26 -0.34
CA ASP A 107 -18.77 -14.08 -1.68
C ASP A 107 -19.08 -12.61 -1.95
N LEU A 108 -18.69 -12.11 -3.14
CA LEU A 108 -18.92 -10.73 -3.50
C LEU A 108 -20.39 -10.42 -3.74
N THR A 109 -20.84 -9.30 -3.16
CA THR A 109 -22.15 -8.72 -3.51
C THR A 109 -22.15 -8.17 -4.94
N PRO A 110 -23.32 -7.99 -5.59
CA PRO A 110 -23.39 -7.27 -6.87
C PRO A 110 -22.73 -5.87 -6.81
N SER A 111 -23.03 -5.10 -5.76
CA SER A 111 -22.39 -3.78 -5.55
C SER A 111 -20.89 -3.87 -5.37
N GLY A 112 -20.41 -4.91 -4.68
CA GLY A 112 -18.97 -5.17 -4.51
C GLY A 112 -18.29 -5.45 -5.85
N LYS A 113 -18.91 -6.22 -6.73
CA LYS A 113 -18.41 -6.47 -8.09
C LYS A 113 -18.33 -5.17 -8.91
N ASP A 114 -19.35 -4.31 -8.83
CA ASP A 114 -19.36 -3.02 -9.53
C ASP A 114 -18.22 -2.10 -9.07
N VAL A 115 -17.98 -2.03 -7.76
CA VAL A 115 -16.85 -1.26 -7.20
C VAL A 115 -15.52 -1.85 -7.66
N LEU A 116 -15.36 -3.18 -7.54
CA LEU A 116 -14.11 -3.85 -7.95
C LEU A 116 -13.87 -3.78 -9.45
N ALA A 117 -14.91 -3.73 -10.30
CA ALA A 117 -14.76 -3.52 -11.73
C ALA A 117 -14.10 -2.15 -12.04
N LYS A 118 -14.57 -1.08 -11.37
CA LYS A 118 -14.00 0.27 -11.53
C LYS A 118 -12.57 0.33 -11.01
N VAL A 119 -12.33 -0.24 -9.82
CA VAL A 119 -10.98 -0.33 -9.24
C VAL A 119 -10.06 -1.15 -10.14
N GLY A 120 -10.51 -2.31 -10.62
CA GLY A 120 -9.75 -3.17 -11.51
C GLY A 120 -9.36 -2.48 -12.82
N ALA A 121 -10.29 -1.72 -13.41
CA ALA A 121 -10.00 -0.92 -14.61
C ALA A 121 -8.89 0.12 -14.34
N ALA A 122 -8.96 0.83 -13.21
CA ALA A 122 -7.92 1.79 -12.82
C ALA A 122 -6.56 1.11 -12.55
N LEU A 123 -6.56 -0.06 -11.88
CA LEU A 123 -5.36 -0.83 -11.57
C LEU A 123 -4.69 -1.46 -12.80
N LYS A 124 -5.48 -1.78 -13.82
CA LYS A 124 -4.97 -2.35 -15.08
C LYS A 124 -4.08 -1.39 -15.83
N GLU A 125 -4.39 -0.09 -15.77
CA GLU A 125 -3.60 0.95 -16.43
C GLU A 125 -2.27 1.22 -15.73
N ILE A 126 -2.07 0.68 -14.51
CA ILE A 126 -0.87 0.84 -13.70
C ILE A 126 -0.05 -0.43 -13.82
N GLY A 127 0.85 -0.49 -14.80
CA GLY A 127 1.58 -1.73 -15.15
C GLY A 127 2.69 -2.13 -14.18
N ASP A 128 3.25 -1.22 -13.42
CA ASP A 128 4.54 -1.37 -12.71
C ASP A 128 4.44 -1.56 -11.19
N LYS A 129 3.21 -1.64 -10.63
CA LYS A 129 3.00 -1.78 -9.19
C LYS A 129 2.59 -3.22 -8.82
N GLN A 130 3.07 -3.67 -7.66
CA GLN A 130 2.56 -4.84 -6.96
C GLN A 130 1.26 -4.46 -6.24
N ILE A 131 0.28 -5.34 -6.27
CA ILE A 131 -1.06 -5.13 -5.71
C ILE A 131 -1.27 -6.13 -4.58
N TRP A 132 -1.28 -5.65 -3.36
CA TRP A 132 -1.51 -6.50 -2.18
C TRP A 132 -2.91 -6.26 -1.65
N VAL A 133 -3.73 -7.29 -1.66
CA VAL A 133 -5.08 -7.28 -1.11
C VAL A 133 -5.01 -7.79 0.32
N GLN A 134 -5.34 -6.93 1.27
CA GLN A 134 -5.23 -7.18 2.71
C GLN A 134 -6.62 -7.24 3.34
N GLY A 135 -6.96 -8.38 3.95
CA GLY A 135 -8.23 -8.61 4.61
C GLY A 135 -8.15 -8.34 6.11
N HIS A 136 -9.12 -7.59 6.63
CA HIS A 136 -9.27 -7.26 8.04
C HIS A 136 -10.68 -7.57 8.51
N THR A 137 -10.80 -8.05 9.75
CA THR A 137 -12.08 -8.27 10.44
C THR A 137 -12.17 -7.41 11.69
N ASP A 138 -13.33 -7.39 12.31
CA ASP A 138 -13.49 -6.91 13.69
C ASP A 138 -13.16 -8.04 14.69
N ASP A 139 -13.33 -7.74 15.97
CA ASP A 139 -13.06 -8.61 17.10
C ASP A 139 -14.22 -9.58 17.43
N GLN A 140 -15.29 -9.59 16.61
CA GLN A 140 -16.39 -10.51 16.85
C GLN A 140 -16.01 -11.94 16.46
N PRO A 141 -16.29 -12.93 17.31
CA PRO A 141 -16.11 -14.33 16.93
C PRO A 141 -17.07 -14.70 15.80
N ILE A 142 -16.61 -15.55 14.89
CA ILE A 142 -17.46 -16.08 13.82
C ILE A 142 -18.45 -17.05 14.47
N MET A 143 -19.74 -16.73 14.35
CA MET A 143 -20.80 -17.61 14.84
C MET A 143 -21.11 -18.66 13.77
N PRO A 144 -21.13 -19.95 14.11
CA PRO A 144 -21.59 -20.99 13.20
C PRO A 144 -23.01 -20.65 12.71
N ARG A 145 -23.23 -20.63 11.40
CA ARG A 145 -24.57 -20.48 10.85
C ARG A 145 -25.42 -21.67 11.30
N LYS A 146 -26.58 -21.39 11.87
CA LYS A 146 -27.59 -22.43 12.02
C LYS A 146 -27.95 -22.90 10.60
N PRO A 147 -27.97 -24.20 10.34
CA PRO A 147 -28.43 -24.73 9.05
C PRO A 147 -29.76 -24.08 8.70
N LYS A 148 -29.90 -23.55 7.50
CA LYS A 148 -31.18 -23.04 7.01
C LYS A 148 -32.17 -24.21 7.08
N PRO A 149 -33.36 -24.07 7.71
CA PRO A 149 -34.34 -25.14 7.74
C PRO A 149 -34.55 -25.63 6.32
N ALA A 150 -34.42 -26.92 6.12
CA ALA A 150 -34.73 -27.52 4.82
C ALA A 150 -36.11 -27.02 4.36
N PRO A 151 -36.28 -26.68 3.07
CA PRO A 151 -37.62 -26.35 2.55
C PRO A 151 -38.58 -27.45 2.97
N PRO A 152 -39.79 -27.12 3.42
CA PRO A 152 -40.77 -28.14 3.81
C PRO A 152 -40.94 -29.09 2.63
N GLU A 153 -40.72 -30.39 2.87
CA GLU A 153 -40.94 -31.38 1.85
C GLU A 153 -42.34 -31.20 1.27
N PRO A 154 -42.50 -31.19 -0.07
CA PRO A 154 -43.85 -31.08 -0.66
C PRO A 154 -44.68 -32.19 -0.08
N LYS A 155 -45.75 -31.85 0.65
CA LYS A 155 -46.71 -32.82 1.20
C LYS A 155 -47.14 -33.72 0.04
N ARG A 156 -46.64 -34.96 0.03
CA ARG A 156 -47.04 -35.95 -0.95
C ARG A 156 -48.54 -36.13 -0.78
N ALA A 157 -49.29 -35.78 -1.80
CA ALA A 157 -50.71 -36.11 -1.90
C ALA A 157 -50.83 -37.65 -1.81
N ALA A 158 -51.54 -38.12 -0.80
CA ALA A 158 -51.84 -39.51 -0.62
C ALA A 158 -52.65 -39.96 -1.83
N GLY A 159 -52.07 -40.74 -2.76
CA GLY A 159 -52.82 -41.29 -3.84
C GLY A 159 -52.10 -41.62 -5.14
N SER A 160 -50.83 -42.00 -5.15
CA SER A 160 -50.22 -42.53 -6.38
C SER A 160 -49.28 -43.70 -6.06
N LYS A 161 -49.80 -44.89 -6.19
CA LYS A 161 -49.08 -46.20 -6.23
C LYS A 161 -48.37 -46.29 -7.60
N LYS A 162 -47.24 -45.68 -7.82
CA LYS A 162 -46.28 -46.06 -8.87
C LYS A 162 -44.91 -46.23 -8.24
N PRO A 163 -44.23 -47.38 -8.44
CA PRO A 163 -42.87 -47.53 -7.94
C PRO A 163 -41.97 -46.51 -8.65
N ALA A 164 -41.36 -45.60 -7.86
CA ALA A 164 -40.43 -44.64 -8.38
C ALA A 164 -39.16 -45.37 -8.81
N LYS A 165 -38.73 -45.13 -10.06
CA LYS A 165 -37.42 -45.47 -10.56
C LYS A 165 -36.37 -44.81 -9.63
N PRO A 166 -35.33 -45.52 -9.19
CA PRO A 166 -34.30 -44.91 -8.34
C PRO A 166 -33.69 -43.74 -9.08
N GLU A 167 -33.89 -42.52 -8.52
CA GLU A 167 -33.18 -41.35 -9.00
C GLU A 167 -31.67 -41.55 -8.76
N PRO A 168 -30.83 -41.20 -9.75
CA PRO A 168 -29.39 -41.21 -9.52
C PRO A 168 -29.06 -40.31 -8.32
N PRO A 169 -28.03 -40.62 -7.52
CA PRO A 169 -27.65 -39.81 -6.39
C PRO A 169 -27.46 -38.37 -6.87
N ARG A 170 -28.19 -37.43 -6.25
CA ARG A 170 -28.05 -36.00 -6.51
C ARG A 170 -26.61 -35.66 -6.26
N LYS A 171 -25.94 -35.05 -7.26
CA LYS A 171 -24.65 -34.41 -7.05
C LYS A 171 -24.86 -33.41 -5.92
N PRO A 172 -23.98 -33.37 -4.89
CA PRO A 172 -24.07 -32.36 -3.87
C PRO A 172 -24.11 -30.98 -4.57
N ASP A 173 -25.16 -30.22 -4.28
CA ASP A 173 -25.28 -28.86 -4.79
C ASP A 173 -24.02 -28.10 -4.35
N THR A 174 -23.24 -27.71 -5.30
CA THR A 174 -21.97 -26.99 -5.06
C THR A 174 -22.15 -25.67 -4.31
N ASN A 175 -23.38 -25.26 -4.04
CA ASN A 175 -23.76 -24.10 -3.24
C ASN A 175 -23.78 -24.35 -1.72
N ASP A 176 -23.70 -25.61 -1.26
CA ASP A 176 -23.68 -25.91 0.18
C ASP A 176 -22.30 -26.04 0.79
N ALA A 177 -21.25 -25.92 -0.03
CA ALA A 177 -19.86 -25.91 0.44
C ALA A 177 -19.37 -24.49 0.80
N VAL A 178 -20.17 -23.70 1.51
CA VAL A 178 -19.62 -22.60 2.27
C VAL A 178 -18.88 -23.22 3.44
N LEU A 179 -17.57 -23.41 3.27
CA LEU A 179 -16.69 -23.82 4.37
C LEU A 179 -16.95 -22.88 5.53
N PRO A 180 -17.46 -23.38 6.68
CA PRO A 180 -17.67 -22.50 7.82
C PRO A 180 -16.29 -22.00 8.23
N PHE A 181 -16.06 -20.69 8.10
CA PHE A 181 -14.84 -20.09 8.61
C PHE A 181 -14.82 -20.31 10.12
N VAL A 182 -13.77 -20.92 10.62
CA VAL A 182 -13.63 -21.25 12.05
C VAL A 182 -13.21 -20.03 12.83
N THR A 183 -12.33 -19.21 12.26
CA THR A 183 -11.79 -18.02 12.89
C THR A 183 -11.78 -16.81 11.94
N ASN A 184 -11.54 -15.65 12.50
CA ASN A 184 -11.36 -14.41 11.71
C ASN A 184 -10.15 -14.45 10.76
N TRP A 185 -9.20 -15.37 10.98
CA TRP A 185 -8.08 -15.59 10.08
C TRP A 185 -8.56 -16.17 8.75
N GLU A 186 -9.34 -17.25 8.79
CA GLU A 186 -9.86 -17.88 7.56
C GLU A 186 -10.81 -16.95 6.83
N LEU A 187 -11.67 -16.20 7.55
CA LEU A 187 -12.58 -15.24 6.91
C LEU A 187 -11.81 -14.13 6.21
N SER A 188 -10.82 -13.51 6.87
CA SER A 188 -10.02 -12.45 6.26
C SER A 188 -9.20 -12.96 5.07
N ALA A 189 -8.67 -14.17 5.15
CA ALA A 189 -7.94 -14.81 4.05
C ALA A 189 -8.85 -15.11 2.85
N ALA A 190 -10.02 -15.72 3.09
CA ALA A 190 -10.99 -16.02 2.05
C ALA A 190 -11.45 -14.76 1.31
N ARG A 191 -11.74 -13.67 2.04
CA ARG A 191 -12.13 -12.38 1.46
C ARG A 191 -11.03 -11.76 0.59
N SER A 192 -9.79 -11.78 1.09
CA SER A 192 -8.64 -11.30 0.29
C SER A 192 -8.47 -12.11 -0.99
N LEU A 193 -8.58 -13.44 -0.90
CA LEU A 193 -8.49 -14.32 -2.07
C LEU A 193 -9.62 -14.10 -3.06
N THR A 194 -10.85 -13.92 -2.59
CA THR A 194 -12.00 -13.63 -3.47
C THR A 194 -11.77 -12.34 -4.28
N VAL A 195 -11.24 -11.29 -3.62
CA VAL A 195 -10.90 -10.05 -4.34
C VAL A 195 -9.76 -10.27 -5.32
N VAL A 196 -8.71 -11.02 -4.95
CA VAL A 196 -7.60 -11.36 -5.85
C VAL A 196 -8.10 -12.14 -7.06
N HIS A 197 -8.95 -13.15 -6.88
CA HIS A 197 -9.54 -13.90 -7.99
C HIS A 197 -10.37 -13.00 -8.91
N TYR A 198 -11.19 -12.11 -8.34
CA TYR A 198 -11.94 -11.14 -9.15
C TYR A 198 -11.01 -10.23 -9.98
N LEU A 199 -9.94 -9.71 -9.36
CA LEU A 199 -8.98 -8.87 -10.08
C LEU A 199 -8.22 -9.64 -11.17
N GLN A 200 -7.91 -10.91 -10.94
CA GLN A 200 -7.27 -11.78 -11.92
C GLN A 200 -8.24 -12.17 -13.04
N ASP A 201 -9.42 -12.73 -12.67
CA ASP A 201 -10.29 -13.44 -13.60
C ASP A 201 -11.24 -12.51 -14.34
N ASP A 202 -11.79 -11.49 -13.67
CA ASP A 202 -12.71 -10.52 -14.26
C ASP A 202 -12.01 -9.26 -14.77
N ALA A 203 -11.17 -8.63 -13.93
CA ALA A 203 -10.44 -7.42 -14.32
C ALA A 203 -9.22 -7.70 -15.20
N LYS A 204 -8.79 -8.98 -15.35
CA LYS A 204 -7.65 -9.39 -16.18
C LYS A 204 -6.33 -8.71 -15.80
N ILE A 205 -6.08 -8.61 -14.49
CA ILE A 205 -4.80 -8.14 -13.97
C ILE A 205 -3.82 -9.30 -13.95
N ASP A 206 -2.57 -9.05 -14.30
CA ASP A 206 -1.49 -10.03 -14.28
C ASP A 206 -1.33 -10.64 -12.86
N PRO A 207 -1.51 -11.97 -12.67
CA PRO A 207 -1.42 -12.61 -11.37
C PRO A 207 -0.04 -12.46 -10.71
N THR A 208 1.03 -12.25 -11.47
CA THR A 208 2.37 -11.99 -10.91
C THR A 208 2.47 -10.69 -10.12
N ARG A 209 1.47 -9.82 -10.27
CA ARG A 209 1.35 -8.56 -9.54
C ARG A 209 0.49 -8.66 -8.28
N LEU A 210 -0.25 -9.75 -8.11
CA LEU A 210 -1.26 -9.90 -7.09
C LEU A 210 -0.72 -10.67 -5.88
N ALA A 211 -1.09 -10.25 -4.68
CA ALA A 211 -0.87 -10.98 -3.45
C ALA A 211 -2.10 -10.84 -2.53
N ALA A 212 -2.46 -11.94 -1.86
CA ALA A 212 -3.47 -11.93 -0.80
C ALA A 212 -2.80 -12.01 0.56
N VAL A 213 -3.23 -11.16 1.50
CA VAL A 213 -2.72 -11.11 2.88
C VAL A 213 -3.91 -11.09 3.84
N ALA A 214 -3.82 -11.82 4.93
CA ALA A 214 -4.81 -11.84 5.99
C ALA A 214 -4.23 -11.25 7.27
N PHE A 215 -4.99 -10.38 7.94
CA PHE A 215 -4.60 -9.80 9.23
C PHE A 215 -5.61 -10.09 10.34
N SER A 216 -6.72 -10.76 10.03
CA SER A 216 -7.73 -11.04 11.03
C SER A 216 -8.18 -9.74 11.75
N GLN A 217 -8.37 -9.80 13.05
CA GLN A 217 -8.77 -8.68 13.92
C GLN A 217 -7.59 -7.90 14.52
N TYR A 218 -6.35 -8.31 14.23
CA TYR A 218 -5.17 -7.85 14.98
C TYR A 218 -4.57 -6.53 14.49
N ARG A 219 -5.19 -5.88 13.50
CA ARG A 219 -4.80 -4.55 13.03
C ARG A 219 -5.99 -3.58 13.01
N PRO A 220 -6.58 -3.25 14.18
CA PRO A 220 -7.68 -2.30 14.24
C PRO A 220 -7.20 -0.89 13.90
N VAL A 221 -8.01 -0.15 13.14
CA VAL A 221 -7.77 1.28 12.80
C VAL A 221 -8.70 2.21 13.58
N SER A 222 -9.74 1.67 14.21
CA SER A 222 -10.76 2.45 14.90
C SER A 222 -11.35 1.66 16.08
N ARG A 223 -11.99 2.40 17.00
CA ARG A 223 -12.89 1.79 18.01
C ARG A 223 -14.20 1.27 17.38
N SER A 224 -14.54 1.76 16.19
CA SER A 224 -15.71 1.29 15.44
C SER A 224 -15.40 -0.03 14.74
N ARG A 225 -16.14 -1.09 15.07
CA ARG A 225 -16.04 -2.40 14.43
C ARG A 225 -16.28 -2.33 12.93
N ALA A 226 -17.23 -1.50 12.50
CA ALA A 226 -17.53 -1.34 11.09
C ALA A 226 -16.32 -0.85 10.28
N LYS A 227 -15.50 0.06 10.84
CA LYS A 227 -14.27 0.54 10.21
C LYS A 227 -13.15 -0.51 10.23
N ASN A 228 -13.16 -1.43 11.18
CA ASN A 228 -12.16 -2.50 11.25
C ASN A 228 -12.45 -3.61 10.23
N ARG A 229 -13.72 -3.82 9.85
CA ARG A 229 -14.10 -4.71 8.74
C ARG A 229 -13.86 -3.99 7.42
N ARG A 230 -12.74 -4.26 6.79
CA ARG A 230 -12.31 -3.60 5.56
C ARG A 230 -11.41 -4.50 4.72
N ILE A 231 -11.33 -4.17 3.45
CA ILE A 231 -10.31 -4.66 2.53
C ILE A 231 -9.42 -3.48 2.17
N GLU A 232 -8.12 -3.64 2.36
CA GLU A 232 -7.12 -2.69 1.89
C GLU A 232 -6.45 -3.24 0.64
N ILE A 233 -6.39 -2.42 -0.42
CA ILE A 233 -5.60 -2.71 -1.62
C ILE A 233 -4.41 -1.76 -1.60
N VAL A 234 -3.22 -2.30 -1.40
CA VAL A 234 -1.99 -1.52 -1.26
C VAL A 234 -1.12 -1.72 -2.49
N LEU A 235 -0.71 -0.60 -3.08
CA LEU A 235 0.13 -0.56 -4.27
C LEU A 235 1.57 -0.26 -3.86
N TYR A 236 2.43 -1.25 -4.05
CA TYR A 236 3.87 -1.11 -3.80
C TYR A 236 4.64 -0.96 -5.11
N PRO A 237 5.75 -0.24 -5.13
CA PRO A 237 6.69 -0.30 -6.24
C PRO A 237 7.09 -1.77 -6.49
N ARG A 238 7.09 -2.20 -7.74
CA ARG A 238 7.54 -3.56 -8.07
C ARG A 238 9.03 -3.66 -7.78
N ALA A 239 9.41 -4.47 -6.80
CA ALA A 239 10.81 -4.81 -6.60
C ALA A 239 11.31 -5.48 -7.87
N LYS A 240 12.38 -4.97 -8.48
CA LYS A 240 13.06 -5.63 -9.59
C LYS A 240 13.75 -6.85 -9.00
N ILE A 241 13.03 -7.95 -8.89
CA ILE A 241 13.65 -9.26 -8.59
C ILE A 241 14.36 -9.65 -9.88
N ALA A 242 15.68 -9.56 -9.88
CA ALA A 242 16.46 -10.11 -10.96
C ALA A 242 16.10 -11.60 -11.05
N PRO A 243 15.73 -12.13 -12.23
CA PRO A 243 15.54 -13.56 -12.38
C PRO A 243 16.85 -14.25 -12.02
N LYS A 244 16.78 -15.23 -11.09
CA LYS A 244 17.89 -16.13 -10.79
C LYS A 244 18.15 -17.05 -11.98
#